data_b5cd714354ee2c2b26fae221979642c9
#
_entry.id   b5cd714354ee2c2b26fae221979642c9
#
_cell.length_a   1.000
_cell.length_b   1.000
_cell.length_c   1.000
_cell.angle_alpha   90.00
_cell.angle_beta   90.00
_cell.angle_gamma   90.00
#
_symmetry.space_group_name_H-M   'P 1'
#
loop_
_entity.id
_entity.type
_entity.pdbx_description
1 polymer ?
#
loop_
_entity_poly.entity_id
_entity_poly.type
_entity_poly.pdbx_seq_one_letter_code
_entity_poly.pdbx_strand_id
1 'polypeptide(L)'
;DIGCGPGRFAAAFASRVRFVTALDISGEMIAQGKEYAKSLGLTNLQFHLCDFDTLDLKKEGFKRAFDLVFVSLTPAVRSHSQLLKAMEMSRGRCCCISHLYRKNRLMEQIMNEVFPEKAMRHENSGRWFYAAFNMLFLMGYKPETSYEPRHSEKQIVPDEEYLDFLMEKMFLPDDRTDANRNAVMTWLTDHTETDGTITEITDSCYGRLLWEVTNQ
;
A
#
# COMPACT_ATOMS: atom_id res chain seq x y z
N ASP A 1 -10.39 -9.90 -2.25
CA ASP A 1 -9.46 -8.77 -2.13
C ASP A 1 -9.77 -8.02 -0.84
N ILE A 2 -8.86 -8.04 0.15
CA ILE A 2 -9.02 -7.41 1.46
C ILE A 2 -8.31 -6.05 1.45
N GLY A 3 -9.06 -4.97 1.79
CA GLY A 3 -8.57 -3.60 1.68
C GLY A 3 -8.39 -3.21 0.21
N CYS A 4 -9.44 -3.40 -0.57
CA CYS A 4 -9.39 -3.30 -2.02
C CYS A 4 -9.22 -1.86 -2.55
N GLY A 5 -9.41 -0.83 -1.69
CA GLY A 5 -9.46 0.55 -2.11
C GLY A 5 -10.46 0.78 -3.25
N PRO A 6 -10.12 1.53 -4.29
CA PRO A 6 -10.98 1.76 -5.45
C PRO A 6 -11.04 0.56 -6.42
N GLY A 7 -10.64 -0.64 -5.99
CA GLY A 7 -10.88 -1.90 -6.69
C GLY A 7 -10.01 -2.18 -7.92
N ARG A 8 -8.85 -1.57 -8.06
CA ARG A 8 -7.97 -1.78 -9.24
C ARG A 8 -7.55 -3.24 -9.41
N PHE A 9 -7.09 -3.89 -8.33
CA PHE A 9 -6.74 -5.31 -8.35
C PHE A 9 -7.98 -6.19 -8.49
N ALA A 10 -9.06 -5.86 -7.77
CA ALA A 10 -10.32 -6.59 -7.85
C ALA A 10 -10.86 -6.61 -9.29
N ALA A 11 -10.84 -5.49 -10.01
CA ALA A 11 -11.24 -5.41 -11.41
C ALA A 11 -10.30 -6.21 -12.34
N ALA A 12 -8.98 -6.14 -12.10
CA ALA A 12 -8.00 -6.93 -12.87
C ALA A 12 -8.18 -8.44 -12.66
N PHE A 13 -8.56 -8.88 -11.46
CA PHE A 13 -8.91 -10.28 -11.20
C PHE A 13 -10.24 -10.65 -11.85
N ALA A 14 -11.27 -9.79 -11.78
CA ALA A 14 -12.59 -10.08 -12.33
C ALA A 14 -12.57 -10.43 -13.82
N SER A 15 -11.60 -9.88 -14.58
CA SER A 15 -11.41 -10.23 -15.99
C SER A 15 -10.86 -11.65 -16.23
N ARG A 16 -10.42 -12.36 -15.16
CA ARG A 16 -9.69 -13.64 -15.28
C ARG A 16 -10.24 -14.75 -14.40
N VAL A 17 -11.14 -14.43 -13.46
CA VAL A 17 -11.73 -15.39 -12.54
C VAL A 17 -13.24 -15.35 -12.62
N ARG A 18 -13.89 -16.39 -12.08
CA ARG A 18 -15.35 -16.52 -12.11
C ARG A 18 -16.05 -15.43 -11.31
N PHE A 19 -15.52 -15.07 -10.13
CA PHE A 19 -16.11 -14.07 -9.24
C PHE A 19 -15.07 -13.47 -8.30
N VAL A 20 -15.23 -12.19 -7.96
CA VAL A 20 -14.38 -11.46 -7.00
C VAL A 20 -15.26 -10.84 -5.92
N THR A 21 -14.87 -11.03 -4.67
CA THR A 21 -15.37 -10.30 -3.50
C THR A 21 -14.31 -9.33 -3.03
N ALA A 22 -14.63 -8.05 -2.97
CA ALA A 22 -13.72 -6.96 -2.61
C ALA A 22 -14.21 -6.28 -1.31
N LEU A 23 -13.35 -6.19 -0.31
CA LEU A 23 -13.67 -5.65 1.01
C LEU A 23 -12.88 -4.36 1.26
N ASP A 24 -13.55 -3.32 1.75
CA ASP A 24 -12.88 -2.10 2.24
C ASP A 24 -13.68 -1.46 3.38
N ILE A 25 -12.99 -0.73 4.26
CA ILE A 25 -13.60 0.02 5.35
C ILE A 25 -14.11 1.40 4.91
N SER A 26 -13.62 1.91 3.79
CA SER A 26 -13.97 3.23 3.26
C SER A 26 -15.16 3.15 2.31
N GLY A 27 -16.25 3.80 2.68
CA GLY A 27 -17.42 3.93 1.81
C GLY A 27 -17.12 4.68 0.51
N GLU A 28 -16.21 5.64 0.55
CA GLU A 28 -15.77 6.39 -0.62
C GLU A 28 -15.00 5.50 -1.60
N MET A 29 -14.06 4.69 -1.10
CA MET A 29 -13.32 3.74 -1.93
C MET A 29 -14.26 2.72 -2.58
N ILE A 30 -15.22 2.19 -1.82
CA ILE A 30 -16.25 1.28 -2.36
C ILE A 30 -17.08 1.96 -3.46
N ALA A 31 -17.48 3.22 -3.28
CA ALA A 31 -18.25 3.95 -4.29
C ALA A 31 -17.44 4.13 -5.58
N GLN A 32 -16.19 4.59 -5.47
CA GLN A 32 -15.26 4.72 -6.60
C GLN A 32 -15.03 3.37 -7.31
N GLY A 33 -14.87 2.30 -6.53
CA GLY A 33 -14.67 0.94 -7.06
C GLY A 33 -15.87 0.43 -7.85
N LYS A 34 -17.09 0.70 -7.39
CA LYS A 34 -18.32 0.35 -8.11
C LYS A 34 -18.43 1.09 -9.45
N GLU A 35 -18.14 2.40 -9.46
CA GLU A 35 -18.14 3.18 -10.70
C GLU A 35 -17.04 2.69 -11.66
N TYR A 36 -15.86 2.38 -11.16
CA TYR A 36 -14.78 1.81 -11.97
C TYR A 36 -15.15 0.46 -12.56
N ALA A 37 -15.70 -0.46 -11.76
CA ALA A 37 -16.17 -1.75 -12.26
C ALA A 37 -17.27 -1.61 -13.32
N LYS A 38 -18.20 -0.67 -13.13
CA LYS A 38 -19.27 -0.36 -14.08
C LYS A 38 -18.69 0.19 -15.40
N SER A 39 -17.71 1.08 -15.35
CA SER A 39 -17.05 1.63 -16.54
C SER A 39 -16.35 0.55 -17.38
N LEU A 40 -15.94 -0.55 -16.75
CA LEU A 40 -15.34 -1.72 -17.40
C LEU A 40 -16.35 -2.81 -17.79
N GLY A 41 -17.63 -2.62 -17.51
CA GLY A 41 -18.68 -3.60 -17.79
C GLY A 41 -18.58 -4.89 -16.97
N LEU A 42 -17.91 -4.87 -15.80
CA LEU A 42 -17.72 -6.04 -14.96
C LEU A 42 -19.01 -6.36 -14.16
N THR A 43 -19.48 -7.59 -14.25
CA THR A 43 -20.69 -8.07 -13.55
C THR A 43 -20.39 -9.12 -12.48
N ASN A 44 -19.16 -9.60 -12.40
CA ASN A 44 -18.69 -10.66 -11.51
C ASN A 44 -17.79 -10.14 -10.36
N LEU A 45 -17.98 -8.88 -9.97
CA LEU A 45 -17.26 -8.21 -8.89
C LEU A 45 -18.25 -7.60 -7.90
N GLN A 46 -18.15 -8.01 -6.64
CA GLN A 46 -19.00 -7.50 -5.55
C GLN A 46 -18.14 -6.78 -4.52
N PHE A 47 -18.57 -5.57 -4.13
CA PHE A 47 -17.93 -4.77 -3.09
C PHE A 47 -18.72 -4.83 -1.78
N HIS A 48 -18.01 -5.04 -0.66
CA HIS A 48 -18.54 -5.05 0.69
C HIS A 48 -17.87 -3.95 1.51
N LEU A 49 -18.69 -3.04 2.05
CA LEU A 49 -18.24 -2.07 3.03
C LEU A 49 -18.17 -2.74 4.40
N CYS A 50 -16.99 -3.00 4.91
CA CYS A 50 -16.81 -3.62 6.22
C CYS A 50 -15.44 -3.31 6.83
N ASP A 51 -15.41 -3.30 8.14
CA ASP A 51 -14.15 -3.36 8.89
C ASP A 51 -13.70 -4.81 9.01
N PHE A 52 -12.54 -5.12 8.44
CA PHE A 52 -12.00 -6.47 8.45
C PHE A 52 -11.75 -7.01 9.86
N ASP A 53 -11.40 -6.15 10.84
CA ASP A 53 -11.16 -6.59 12.22
C ASP A 53 -12.43 -7.15 12.87
N THR A 54 -13.57 -6.49 12.67
CA THR A 54 -14.84 -6.86 13.28
C THR A 54 -15.68 -7.83 12.44
N LEU A 55 -15.27 -8.10 11.19
CA LEU A 55 -15.98 -8.97 10.26
C LEU A 55 -16.13 -10.41 10.81
N ASP A 56 -17.36 -10.89 10.93
CA ASP A 56 -17.66 -12.29 11.29
C ASP A 56 -17.69 -13.18 10.06
N LEU A 57 -16.60 -13.93 9.84
CA LEU A 57 -16.45 -14.80 8.67
C LEU A 57 -17.50 -15.89 8.58
N LYS A 58 -18.01 -16.37 9.71
CA LYS A 58 -19.02 -17.44 9.72
C LYS A 58 -20.39 -16.89 9.32
N LYS A 59 -20.76 -15.72 9.88
CA LYS A 59 -22.03 -15.04 9.56
C LYS A 59 -22.10 -14.64 8.09
N GLU A 60 -21.00 -14.14 7.54
CA GLU A 60 -20.91 -13.72 6.12
C GLU A 60 -20.69 -14.90 5.16
N GLY A 61 -20.48 -16.11 5.66
CA GLY A 61 -20.19 -17.27 4.81
C GLY A 61 -18.81 -17.22 4.16
N PHE A 62 -17.88 -16.46 4.72
CA PHE A 62 -16.54 -16.25 4.14
C PHE A 62 -15.50 -17.23 4.62
N LYS A 63 -15.79 -18.06 5.62
CA LYS A 63 -14.86 -19.07 6.12
C LYS A 63 -14.64 -20.15 5.05
N ARG A 64 -13.38 -20.32 4.61
CA ARG A 64 -12.95 -21.28 3.55
C ARG A 64 -13.78 -21.16 2.25
N ALA A 65 -14.16 -19.93 1.91
CA ALA A 65 -15.03 -19.66 0.77
C ALA A 65 -14.27 -19.36 -0.52
N PHE A 66 -13.03 -18.91 -0.41
CA PHE A 66 -12.26 -18.34 -1.53
C PHE A 66 -11.09 -19.23 -1.93
N ASP A 67 -10.87 -19.39 -3.22
CA ASP A 67 -9.70 -20.11 -3.77
C ASP A 67 -8.41 -19.30 -3.61
N LEU A 68 -8.53 -17.97 -3.67
CA LEU A 68 -7.45 -17.01 -3.41
C LEU A 68 -7.94 -15.91 -2.47
N VAL A 69 -7.19 -15.63 -1.41
CA VAL A 69 -7.32 -14.43 -0.60
C VAL A 69 -6.14 -13.52 -0.89
N PHE A 70 -6.44 -12.30 -1.34
CA PHE A 70 -5.45 -11.33 -1.76
C PHE A 70 -5.47 -10.13 -0.83
N VAL A 71 -4.27 -9.67 -0.43
CA VAL A 71 -4.04 -8.53 0.46
C VAL A 71 -2.91 -7.71 -0.13
N SER A 72 -3.17 -6.46 -0.51
CA SER A 72 -2.13 -5.64 -1.15
C SER A 72 -2.12 -4.21 -0.63
N LEU A 73 -0.99 -3.80 -0.07
CA LEU A 73 -0.69 -2.42 0.30
C LEU A 73 -1.75 -1.77 1.21
N THR A 74 -2.37 -2.57 2.07
CA THR A 74 -3.46 -2.16 2.96
C THR A 74 -3.07 -2.27 4.43
N PRO A 75 -3.59 -1.41 5.31
CA PRO A 75 -3.46 -1.58 6.76
C PRO A 75 -4.37 -2.66 7.35
N ALA A 76 -5.31 -3.22 6.58
CA ALA A 76 -6.31 -4.18 7.06
C ALA A 76 -5.71 -5.49 7.60
N VAL A 77 -4.48 -5.85 7.17
CA VAL A 77 -3.78 -7.06 7.65
C VAL A 77 -2.36 -6.69 8.08
N ARG A 78 -2.20 -6.34 9.37
CA ARG A 78 -0.91 -5.94 9.96
C ARG A 78 -0.64 -6.55 11.35
N SER A 79 -1.42 -7.55 11.72
CA SER A 79 -1.24 -8.31 12.96
C SER A 79 -1.32 -9.81 12.69
N HIS A 80 -0.83 -10.60 13.65
CA HIS A 80 -0.94 -12.05 13.60
C HIS A 80 -2.39 -12.52 13.50
N SER A 81 -3.29 -11.94 14.30
CA SER A 81 -4.72 -12.29 14.28
C SER A 81 -5.39 -12.01 12.96
N GLN A 82 -5.08 -10.86 12.34
CA GLN A 82 -5.60 -10.49 11.03
C GLN A 82 -5.05 -11.41 9.93
N LEU A 83 -3.77 -11.80 10.01
CA LEU A 83 -3.19 -12.76 9.07
C LEU A 83 -3.89 -14.13 9.15
N LEU A 84 -4.10 -14.65 10.37
CA LEU A 84 -4.85 -15.89 10.58
C LEU A 84 -6.28 -15.79 10.07
N LYS A 85 -6.96 -14.69 10.35
CA LYS A 85 -8.31 -14.43 9.87
C LYS A 85 -8.38 -14.41 8.34
N ALA A 86 -7.41 -13.77 7.66
CA ALA A 86 -7.32 -13.80 6.21
C ALA A 86 -7.11 -15.23 5.69
N MET A 87 -6.26 -16.02 6.36
CA MET A 87 -6.03 -17.44 6.02
C MET A 87 -7.30 -18.28 6.21
N GLU A 88 -8.10 -18.02 7.26
CA GLU A 88 -9.38 -18.74 7.47
C GLU A 88 -10.40 -18.53 6.35
N MET A 89 -10.31 -17.43 5.61
CA MET A 89 -11.17 -17.20 4.44
C MET A 89 -10.80 -18.09 3.25
N SER A 90 -9.53 -18.51 3.15
CA SER A 90 -9.02 -19.26 2.02
C SER A 90 -9.25 -20.77 2.18
N ARG A 91 -9.62 -21.42 1.09
CA ARG A 91 -9.55 -22.89 0.91
C ARG A 91 -8.41 -23.32 -0.02
N GLY A 92 -7.65 -22.37 -0.56
CA GLY A 92 -6.56 -22.61 -1.49
C GLY A 92 -5.33 -21.79 -1.12
N ARG A 93 -5.17 -20.61 -1.71
CA ARG A 93 -3.97 -19.79 -1.57
C ARG A 93 -4.26 -18.43 -0.91
N CYS A 94 -3.23 -17.90 -0.26
CA CYS A 94 -3.19 -16.50 0.17
C CYS A 94 -2.00 -15.80 -0.48
N CYS A 95 -2.21 -14.54 -0.86
CA CYS A 95 -1.18 -13.67 -1.41
C CYS A 95 -1.17 -12.33 -0.66
N CYS A 96 0.00 -11.94 -0.16
CA CYS A 96 0.19 -10.66 0.50
C CYS A 96 1.28 -9.86 -0.21
N ILE A 97 0.98 -8.61 -0.58
CA ILE A 97 1.95 -7.66 -1.15
C ILE A 97 2.15 -6.50 -0.18
N SER A 98 3.39 -6.18 0.09
CA SER A 98 3.78 -5.10 0.99
C SER A 98 4.91 -4.27 0.40
N HIS A 99 4.98 -3.00 0.79
CA HIS A 99 6.20 -2.22 0.57
C HIS A 99 7.34 -2.78 1.42
N LEU A 100 8.52 -2.92 0.83
CA LEU A 100 9.76 -3.21 1.56
C LEU A 100 10.51 -1.92 1.88
N TYR A 101 10.59 -1.03 0.90
CA TYR A 101 11.08 0.32 1.08
C TYR A 101 10.52 1.25 0.00
N ARG A 102 10.53 2.52 0.31
CA ARG A 102 10.34 3.62 -0.63
C ARG A 102 11.31 4.73 -0.26
N LYS A 103 12.13 5.17 -1.21
CA LYS A 103 13.11 6.23 -1.06
C LYS A 103 12.82 7.30 -2.08
N ASN A 104 12.60 8.51 -1.64
CA ASN A 104 12.49 9.67 -2.49
C ASN A 104 13.81 10.45 -2.36
N ARG A 105 14.60 10.47 -3.44
CA ARG A 105 15.95 11.06 -3.41
C ARG A 105 15.90 12.57 -3.19
N LEU A 106 14.89 13.24 -3.71
CA LEU A 106 14.71 14.67 -3.50
C LEU A 106 14.51 14.99 -2.01
N MET A 107 13.61 14.23 -1.34
CA MET A 107 13.40 14.38 0.11
C MET A 107 14.69 14.09 0.90
N GLU A 108 15.46 13.05 0.50
CA GLU A 108 16.75 12.73 1.13
C GLU A 108 17.74 13.87 0.97
N GLN A 109 17.82 14.50 -0.20
CA GLN A 109 18.68 15.66 -0.45
C GLN A 109 18.27 16.86 0.41
N ILE A 110 17.01 17.24 0.40
CA ILE A 110 16.49 18.35 1.23
C ILE A 110 16.81 18.10 2.71
N MET A 111 16.54 16.90 3.22
CA MET A 111 16.84 16.59 4.62
C MET A 111 18.31 16.69 4.95
N ASN A 112 19.17 16.19 4.09
CA ASN A 112 20.62 16.20 4.34
C ASN A 112 21.23 17.60 4.22
N GLU A 113 20.76 18.43 3.30
CA GLU A 113 21.34 19.75 3.01
C GLU A 113 20.73 20.85 3.87
N VAL A 114 19.43 20.81 4.13
CA VAL A 114 18.70 21.86 4.85
C VAL A 114 18.54 21.53 6.34
N PHE A 115 18.39 20.23 6.68
CA PHE A 115 18.08 19.78 8.04
C PHE A 115 18.99 18.65 8.51
N PRO A 116 20.34 18.81 8.43
CA PRO A 116 21.29 17.73 8.71
C PRO A 116 21.20 17.17 10.14
N GLU A 117 20.70 17.98 11.09
CA GLU A 117 20.46 17.56 12.48
C GLU A 117 19.17 16.76 12.67
N LYS A 118 18.27 16.73 11.68
CA LYS A 118 17.00 15.98 11.74
C LYS A 118 17.18 14.62 11.10
N ALA A 119 16.85 13.57 11.85
CA ALA A 119 16.82 12.22 11.30
C ALA A 119 15.67 12.09 10.29
N MET A 120 16.00 11.60 9.10
CA MET A 120 14.98 11.30 8.12
C MET A 120 14.04 10.20 8.61
N ARG A 121 12.73 10.39 8.42
CA ARG A 121 11.72 9.36 8.73
C ARG A 121 11.81 8.25 7.69
N HIS A 122 12.53 7.18 8.02
CA HIS A 122 12.50 5.99 7.17
C HIS A 122 11.15 5.25 7.36
N GLU A 123 10.38 5.13 6.30
CA GLU A 123 9.23 4.22 6.30
C GLU A 123 9.73 2.79 6.45
N ASN A 124 9.65 2.25 7.67
CA ASN A 124 10.00 0.85 7.98
C ASN A 124 8.93 -0.12 7.46
N SER A 125 8.52 0.04 6.22
CA SER A 125 7.44 -0.73 5.61
C SER A 125 7.75 -2.22 5.47
N GLY A 126 9.01 -2.60 5.31
CA GLY A 126 9.44 -4.00 5.17
C GLY A 126 9.27 -4.85 6.43
N ARG A 127 9.11 -4.25 7.61
CA ARG A 127 8.97 -5.00 8.87
C ARG A 127 7.79 -5.97 8.86
N TRP A 128 6.64 -5.54 8.34
CA TRP A 128 5.47 -6.40 8.25
C TRP A 128 5.69 -7.60 7.31
N PHE A 129 6.30 -7.39 6.16
CA PHE A 129 6.60 -8.46 5.21
C PHE A 129 7.43 -9.57 5.85
N TYR A 130 8.54 -9.20 6.50
CA TYR A 130 9.42 -10.18 7.15
C TYR A 130 8.79 -10.79 8.41
N ALA A 131 7.98 -10.04 9.16
CA ALA A 131 7.22 -10.58 10.27
C ALA A 131 6.19 -11.62 9.79
N ALA A 132 5.44 -11.32 8.75
CA ALA A 132 4.48 -12.25 8.14
C ALA A 132 5.16 -13.50 7.58
N PHE A 133 6.30 -13.34 6.89
CA PHE A 133 7.09 -14.48 6.41
C PHE A 133 7.52 -15.39 7.57
N ASN A 134 8.11 -14.82 8.62
CA ASN A 134 8.56 -15.59 9.77
C ASN A 134 7.40 -16.29 10.49
N MET A 135 6.27 -15.62 10.68
CA MET A 135 5.09 -16.23 11.28
C MET A 135 4.59 -17.42 10.44
N LEU A 136 4.46 -17.26 9.13
CA LEU A 136 4.05 -18.34 8.24
C LEU A 136 5.03 -19.52 8.28
N PHE A 137 6.33 -19.25 8.25
CA PHE A 137 7.36 -20.28 8.31
C PHE A 137 7.33 -21.06 9.63
N LEU A 138 7.21 -20.38 10.78
CA LEU A 138 7.11 -21.01 12.09
C LEU A 138 5.82 -21.81 12.26
N MET A 139 4.76 -21.46 11.54
CA MET A 139 3.50 -22.23 11.49
C MET A 139 3.57 -23.43 10.51
N GLY A 140 4.72 -23.67 9.87
CA GLY A 140 4.93 -24.80 8.96
C GLY A 140 4.59 -24.53 7.50
N TYR A 141 4.15 -23.31 7.15
CA TYR A 141 3.93 -22.92 5.75
C TYR A 141 5.26 -22.67 5.05
N LYS A 142 5.25 -22.77 3.72
CA LYS A 142 6.40 -22.49 2.86
C LYS A 142 6.04 -21.37 1.89
N PRO A 143 6.04 -20.10 2.35
CA PRO A 143 5.66 -19.00 1.48
C PRO A 143 6.71 -18.79 0.38
N GLU A 144 6.25 -18.75 -0.87
CA GLU A 144 7.03 -18.25 -1.99
C GLU A 144 7.21 -16.74 -1.84
N THR A 145 8.43 -16.26 -2.02
CA THR A 145 8.75 -14.84 -1.99
C THR A 145 9.17 -14.32 -3.34
N SER A 146 8.76 -13.13 -3.69
CA SER A 146 9.33 -12.39 -4.82
C SER A 146 9.44 -10.92 -4.50
N TYR A 147 10.39 -10.26 -5.16
CA TYR A 147 10.70 -8.85 -4.96
C TYR A 147 10.55 -8.13 -6.31
N GLU A 148 9.89 -6.99 -6.29
CA GLU A 148 9.68 -6.18 -7.48
C GLU A 148 10.21 -4.77 -7.23
N PRO A 149 11.45 -4.48 -7.67
CA PRO A 149 11.99 -3.13 -7.61
C PRO A 149 11.28 -2.23 -8.63
N ARG A 150 11.05 -0.99 -8.25
CA ARG A 150 10.46 0.06 -9.08
C ARG A 150 11.33 1.30 -9.02
N HIS A 151 11.61 1.87 -10.16
CA HIS A 151 12.23 3.17 -10.31
C HIS A 151 11.24 4.11 -11.01
N SER A 152 11.11 5.32 -10.50
CA SER A 152 10.25 6.34 -11.09
C SER A 152 10.98 7.66 -11.08
N GLU A 153 11.01 8.31 -12.24
CA GLU A 153 11.52 9.66 -12.42
C GLU A 153 10.39 10.53 -12.95
N LYS A 154 10.20 11.71 -12.37
CA LYS A 154 9.14 12.65 -12.74
C LYS A 154 9.68 14.06 -12.72
N GLN A 155 9.27 14.85 -13.71
CA GLN A 155 9.41 16.28 -13.69
C GLN A 155 8.24 16.88 -12.90
N ILE A 156 8.54 17.61 -11.84
CA ILE A 156 7.56 18.22 -10.93
C ILE A 156 7.73 19.72 -10.97
N VAL A 157 6.64 20.44 -11.08
CA VAL A 157 6.62 21.89 -10.82
C VAL A 157 6.56 22.07 -9.30
N PRO A 158 7.54 22.75 -8.68
CA PRO A 158 7.59 22.93 -7.22
C PRO A 158 6.63 24.06 -6.80
N ASP A 159 5.34 23.75 -6.82
CA ASP A 159 4.26 24.64 -6.38
C ASP A 159 3.90 24.42 -4.89
N GLU A 160 2.93 25.18 -4.41
CA GLU A 160 2.45 25.10 -3.02
C GLU A 160 1.85 23.72 -2.69
N GLU A 161 1.17 23.08 -3.66
CA GLU A 161 0.59 21.75 -3.46
C GLU A 161 1.68 20.69 -3.27
N TYR A 162 2.74 20.78 -4.08
CA TYR A 162 3.89 19.88 -3.94
C TYR A 162 4.66 20.15 -2.65
N LEU A 163 4.81 21.42 -2.25
CA LEU A 163 5.41 21.78 -0.96
C LEU A 163 4.61 21.20 0.21
N ASP A 164 3.28 21.30 0.19
CA ASP A 164 2.42 20.69 1.21
C ASP A 164 2.62 19.17 1.31
N PHE A 165 2.69 18.50 0.17
CA PHE A 165 3.01 17.08 0.11
C PHE A 165 4.37 16.76 0.74
N LEU A 166 5.43 17.52 0.42
CA LEU A 166 6.75 17.33 1.02
C LEU A 166 6.73 17.55 2.52
N MET A 167 6.09 18.63 2.99
CA MET A 167 5.96 18.94 4.42
C MET A 167 5.25 17.82 5.18
N GLU A 168 4.18 17.24 4.58
CA GLU A 168 3.48 16.10 5.17
C GLU A 168 4.36 14.85 5.28
N LYS A 169 5.18 14.57 4.27
CA LYS A 169 6.01 13.35 4.21
C LYS A 169 7.29 13.46 5.02
N MET A 170 7.90 14.64 5.07
CA MET A 170 9.21 14.84 5.70
C MET A 170 9.12 15.13 7.19
N PHE A 171 8.05 15.81 7.64
CA PHE A 171 7.96 16.36 9.00
C PHE A 171 6.81 15.78 9.83
N LEU A 172 7.02 15.70 11.15
CA LEU A 172 5.95 15.52 12.13
C LEU A 172 5.06 16.77 12.15
N PRO A 173 3.78 16.68 12.61
CA PRO A 173 2.90 17.84 12.65
C PRO A 173 3.50 19.07 13.36
N ASP A 174 4.20 18.86 14.49
CA ASP A 174 4.82 19.94 15.28
C ASP A 174 6.04 20.57 14.59
N ASP A 175 6.64 19.88 13.63
CA ASP A 175 7.78 20.36 12.82
C ASP A 175 7.35 21.04 11.51
N ARG A 176 6.07 21.07 11.17
CA ARG A 176 5.55 21.72 9.95
C ARG A 176 5.39 23.22 10.14
N THR A 177 6.45 23.87 10.60
CA THR A 177 6.49 25.32 10.85
C THR A 177 6.68 26.11 9.57
N ASP A 178 6.27 27.40 9.58
CA ASP A 178 6.51 28.32 8.46
C ASP A 178 8.01 28.46 8.14
N ALA A 179 8.88 28.41 9.15
CA ALA A 179 10.32 28.46 8.96
C ALA A 179 10.84 27.26 8.17
N ASN A 180 10.42 26.04 8.52
CA ASN A 180 10.80 24.84 7.79
C ASN A 180 10.20 24.81 6.38
N ARG A 181 8.94 25.27 6.25
CA ARG A 181 8.26 25.41 4.95
C ARG A 181 9.03 26.35 4.02
N ASN A 182 9.40 27.52 4.50
CA ASN A 182 10.17 28.50 3.73
C ASN A 182 11.56 27.96 3.35
N ALA A 183 12.23 27.24 4.25
CA ALA A 183 13.53 26.62 3.95
C ALA A 183 13.44 25.58 2.84
N VAL A 184 12.41 24.70 2.87
CA VAL A 184 12.16 23.73 1.81
C VAL A 184 11.84 24.43 0.49
N MET A 185 10.97 25.45 0.49
CA MET A 185 10.61 26.17 -0.72
C MET A 185 11.80 26.92 -1.34
N THR A 186 12.64 27.53 -0.51
CA THR A 186 13.89 28.16 -0.96
C THR A 186 14.79 27.14 -1.65
N TRP A 187 15.02 25.99 -0.99
CA TRP A 187 15.83 24.92 -1.58
C TRP A 187 15.25 24.43 -2.93
N LEU A 188 13.94 24.21 -3.00
CA LEU A 188 13.27 23.81 -4.25
C LEU A 188 13.50 24.84 -5.36
N THR A 189 13.33 26.13 -5.05
CA THR A 189 13.52 27.23 -6.00
C THR A 189 14.95 27.29 -6.53
N ASP A 190 15.92 27.11 -5.63
CA ASP A 190 17.35 27.15 -5.98
C ASP A 190 17.79 25.95 -6.85
N HIS A 191 17.04 24.83 -6.79
CA HIS A 191 17.33 23.61 -7.53
C HIS A 191 16.37 23.36 -8.71
N THR A 192 15.49 24.31 -8.99
CA THR A 192 14.60 24.25 -10.14
C THR A 192 15.39 24.44 -11.43
N GLU A 193 15.13 23.59 -12.41
CA GLU A 193 15.73 23.65 -13.74
C GLU A 193 15.23 24.87 -14.55
N THR A 194 15.85 25.16 -15.68
CA THR A 194 15.53 26.34 -16.50
C THR A 194 14.12 26.33 -17.08
N ASP A 195 13.49 25.16 -17.15
CA ASP A 195 12.10 24.97 -17.59
C ASP A 195 11.05 25.11 -16.46
N GLY A 196 11.51 25.43 -15.24
CA GLY A 196 10.65 25.59 -14.08
C GLY A 196 10.28 24.29 -13.37
N THR A 197 10.95 23.17 -13.70
CA THR A 197 10.69 21.86 -13.06
C THR A 197 11.86 21.42 -12.18
N ILE A 198 11.61 20.41 -11.36
CA ILE A 198 12.64 19.69 -10.59
C ILE A 198 12.42 18.19 -10.76
N THR A 199 13.51 17.44 -10.87
CA THR A 199 13.45 15.99 -11.04
C THR A 199 13.22 15.27 -9.71
N GLU A 200 12.07 14.61 -9.54
CA GLU A 200 11.79 13.71 -8.43
C GLU A 200 12.13 12.27 -8.81
N ILE A 201 13.10 11.66 -8.12
CA ILE A 201 13.44 10.24 -8.29
C ILE A 201 12.94 9.46 -7.07
N THR A 202 12.12 8.45 -7.33
CA THR A 202 11.63 7.52 -6.29
C THR A 202 12.05 6.09 -6.63
N ASP A 203 12.81 5.48 -5.73
CA ASP A 203 13.13 4.05 -5.74
C ASP A 203 12.28 3.33 -4.70
N SER A 204 11.58 2.28 -5.11
CA SER A 204 10.76 1.46 -4.21
C SER A 204 10.92 -0.02 -4.51
N CYS A 205 10.57 -0.85 -3.54
CA CYS A 205 10.51 -2.29 -3.75
C CYS A 205 9.25 -2.85 -3.07
N TYR A 206 8.56 -3.71 -3.81
CA TYR A 206 7.44 -4.48 -3.28
C TYR A 206 7.88 -5.91 -3.00
N GLY A 207 7.48 -6.46 -1.86
CA GLY A 207 7.62 -7.87 -1.56
C GLY A 207 6.28 -8.58 -1.68
N ARG A 208 6.26 -9.75 -2.30
CA ARG A 208 5.11 -10.63 -2.39
C ARG A 208 5.35 -11.92 -1.62
N LEU A 209 4.41 -12.30 -0.78
CA LEU A 209 4.29 -13.62 -0.16
C LEU A 209 3.12 -14.36 -0.81
N LEU A 210 3.33 -15.58 -1.27
CA LEU A 210 2.31 -16.46 -1.80
C LEU A 210 2.44 -17.82 -1.12
N TRP A 211 1.37 -18.34 -0.52
CA TRP A 211 1.39 -19.63 0.15
C TRP A 211 0.06 -20.37 0.01
N GLU A 212 0.13 -21.68 0.13
CA GLU A 212 -1.05 -22.54 0.16
C GLU A 212 -1.56 -22.70 1.61
N VAL A 213 -2.86 -22.54 1.79
CA VAL A 213 -3.54 -22.82 3.06
C VAL A 213 -4.04 -24.26 3.00
N THR A 214 -3.10 -25.21 3.13
CA THR A 214 -3.45 -26.64 3.18
C THR A 214 -4.13 -26.99 4.50
N ASN A 215 -5.03 -27.96 4.47
CA ASN A 215 -5.54 -28.59 5.69
C ASN A 215 -4.38 -29.29 6.39
N GLN A 216 -3.91 -28.76 7.52
CA GLN A 216 -3.18 -29.55 8.49
C GLN A 216 -4.15 -30.36 9.32
#